data_359a431fdb155da8e19e4c2091a801b9
#
_entry.id   359a431fdb155da8e19e4c2091a801b9
#
_cell.length_a   1.000
_cell.length_b   1.000
_cell.length_c   1.000
_cell.angle_alpha   90.00
_cell.angle_beta   90.00
_cell.angle_gamma   90.00
#
_symmetry.space_group_name_H-M   'P 1'
#
loop_
_entity.id
_entity.type
_entity.pdbx_description
1 polymer ?
#
loop_
_entity_poly.entity_id
_entity_poly.type
_entity_poly.pdbx_seq_one_letter_code
_entity_poly.pdbx_strand_id
1 'polypeptide(L)'
;MMNKKILLALLTVGVFTAVGCQNYPVLQDSSGTQNNTASLGTILPTEKVFNGVVPCADCSGIETTLQLGKDGAYILGQTYLEAKSEENTFFDTGNWVIQGKKVVLTNQDGKKSYYQMKDDNLVMLDINGQPIQSQFNYELEKVIPKKLVGEYSYFADSAIFTECRTGKLYDASENIDLERGYSKARIEAGIPAYVEIEGYYTLRPSMEDGLFDNAVIQTGKIRFDKKASCTKN
;
A
#
# COMPACT_ATOMS: atom_id res chain seq x y z
N MET A 1 44.38 8.68 51.01
CA MET A 1 45.24 7.51 50.86
C MET A 1 45.08 7.06 49.40
N MET A 2 45.86 7.58 48.47
CA MET A 2 47.16 7.07 47.90
C MET A 2 47.06 5.59 47.54
N ASN A 3 47.23 5.19 46.32
CA ASN A 3 48.41 5.22 45.39
C ASN A 3 47.94 4.92 43.95
N LYS A 4 48.24 5.68 43.01
CA LYS A 4 49.32 5.75 42.01
C LYS A 4 50.04 4.41 41.73
N LYS A 5 49.95 3.93 40.47
CA LYS A 5 51.13 3.51 39.70
C LYS A 5 50.87 3.57 38.22
N ILE A 6 51.65 4.37 37.59
CA ILE A 6 51.98 4.57 36.18
C ILE A 6 52.86 3.40 35.75
N LEU A 7 52.66 2.87 34.56
CA LEU A 7 53.78 2.41 33.75
C LEU A 7 53.54 2.57 32.24
N LEU A 8 54.59 3.01 31.64
CA LEU A 8 54.81 3.60 30.35
C LEU A 8 55.35 2.55 29.34
N ALA A 9 55.29 2.91 28.07
CA ALA A 9 56.08 2.49 26.92
C ALA A 9 55.65 1.18 26.20
N LEU A 10 55.65 1.06 24.86
CA LEU A 10 56.62 1.53 23.84
C LEU A 10 55.97 1.50 22.45
N LEU A 11 56.38 2.44 21.63
CA LEU A 11 56.19 2.52 20.19
C LEU A 11 56.79 1.33 19.45
N THR A 12 56.15 0.87 18.37
CA THR A 12 56.87 0.45 17.16
C THR A 12 56.10 0.80 15.90
N VAL A 13 56.74 1.59 15.10
CA VAL A 13 56.44 1.97 13.72
C VAL A 13 56.71 0.78 12.82
N GLY A 14 55.79 0.44 11.93
CA GLY A 14 55.99 -0.52 10.86
C GLY A 14 55.22 -0.11 9.61
N VAL A 15 55.89 0.62 8.75
CA VAL A 15 55.49 0.88 7.35
C VAL A 15 55.78 -0.37 6.54
N PHE A 16 54.79 -0.90 5.83
CA PHE A 16 55.02 -1.65 4.59
C PHE A 16 53.88 -1.49 3.61
N THR A 17 54.25 -0.93 2.50
CA THR A 17 53.58 -0.87 1.21
C THR A 17 53.49 -2.25 0.56
N ALA A 18 52.34 -2.60 -0.01
CA ALA A 18 52.37 -3.45 -1.23
C ALA A 18 51.02 -3.35 -1.94
N VAL A 19 51.09 -2.80 -3.12
CA VAL A 19 50.13 -2.89 -4.22
C VAL A 19 50.01 -4.36 -4.64
N GLY A 20 48.77 -4.87 -4.69
CA GLY A 20 48.50 -6.20 -5.23
C GLY A 20 47.13 -6.21 -5.92
N CYS A 21 47.13 -5.92 -7.23
CA CYS A 21 46.03 -6.29 -8.09
C CYS A 21 45.94 -7.83 -8.14
N GLN A 22 44.91 -8.41 -7.61
CA GLN A 22 44.60 -9.82 -7.81
C GLN A 22 43.42 -9.95 -8.78
N ASN A 23 43.77 -10.41 -9.99
CA ASN A 23 42.85 -10.96 -10.96
C ASN A 23 42.17 -12.19 -10.36
N TYR A 24 40.87 -12.18 -10.23
CA TYR A 24 40.11 -13.39 -9.97
C TYR A 24 39.89 -14.13 -11.29
N PRO A 25 40.20 -15.41 -11.37
CA PRO A 25 39.90 -16.20 -12.56
C PRO A 25 38.39 -16.44 -12.63
N VAL A 26 37.83 -16.13 -13.77
CA VAL A 26 36.51 -16.59 -14.19
C VAL A 26 36.54 -18.11 -14.30
N LEU A 27 35.94 -18.80 -13.36
CA LEU A 27 35.63 -20.22 -13.51
C LEU A 27 34.40 -20.34 -14.41
N GLN A 28 34.65 -20.62 -15.69
CA GLN A 28 33.65 -21.29 -16.52
C GLN A 28 33.57 -22.73 -16.01
N ASP A 29 32.45 -23.07 -15.42
CA ASP A 29 32.07 -24.46 -15.29
C ASP A 29 30.81 -24.72 -16.11
N SER A 30 31.02 -25.62 -17.03
CA SER A 30 30.03 -26.10 -17.97
C SER A 30 29.35 -27.34 -17.37
N SER A 31 28.06 -27.42 -17.64
CA SER A 31 27.26 -28.65 -17.64
C SER A 31 26.62 -29.09 -16.31
N GLY A 32 25.31 -28.99 -16.31
CA GLY A 32 24.45 -29.63 -15.33
C GLY A 32 23.02 -29.11 -15.40
N THR A 33 22.37 -29.40 -16.50
CA THR A 33 20.93 -29.19 -16.69
C THR A 33 20.11 -29.79 -15.54
N GLN A 34 19.44 -28.95 -14.77
CA GLN A 34 18.12 -29.29 -14.25
C GLN A 34 17.27 -28.01 -14.21
N ASN A 35 16.41 -27.89 -15.21
CA ASN A 35 15.37 -26.89 -15.31
C ASN A 35 14.33 -27.11 -14.20
N ASN A 36 14.56 -26.55 -13.03
CA ASN A 36 13.50 -26.17 -12.11
C ASN A 36 13.31 -24.67 -12.24
N THR A 37 12.77 -24.24 -13.35
CA THR A 37 12.15 -22.94 -13.48
C THR A 37 10.87 -22.97 -12.66
N ALA A 38 11.00 -22.79 -11.33
CA ALA A 38 9.91 -22.20 -10.59
C ALA A 38 9.62 -20.88 -11.33
N SER A 39 8.46 -20.80 -11.97
CA SER A 39 8.00 -19.61 -12.66
C SER A 39 8.01 -18.47 -11.64
N LEU A 40 9.10 -17.69 -11.64
CA LEU A 40 9.11 -16.43 -10.91
C LEU A 40 7.96 -15.61 -11.48
N GLY A 41 6.91 -15.42 -10.68
CA GLY A 41 5.78 -14.61 -11.07
C GLY A 41 6.23 -13.20 -11.44
N THR A 42 5.62 -12.64 -12.46
CA THR A 42 5.88 -11.26 -12.87
C THR A 42 5.23 -10.30 -11.88
N ILE A 43 5.98 -9.32 -11.38
CA ILE A 43 5.48 -8.21 -10.56
C ILE A 43 5.20 -7.01 -11.47
N LEU A 44 4.15 -6.26 -11.19
CA LEU A 44 3.81 -5.06 -11.97
C LEU A 44 4.79 -3.91 -11.64
N PRO A 45 5.13 -3.07 -12.62
CA PRO A 45 6.10 -2.00 -12.41
C PRO A 45 5.56 -0.83 -11.56
N THR A 46 4.25 -0.77 -11.34
CA THR A 46 3.57 0.29 -10.58
C THR A 46 2.55 -0.32 -9.62
N GLU A 47 2.36 0.33 -8.48
CA GLU A 47 1.27 0.03 -7.57
C GLU A 47 -0.08 0.08 -8.27
N LYS A 48 -0.97 -0.84 -7.93
CA LYS A 48 -2.36 -0.87 -8.42
C LYS A 48 -3.32 -1.12 -7.27
N VAL A 49 -4.41 -0.40 -7.29
CA VAL A 49 -5.51 -0.57 -6.34
C VAL A 49 -6.74 -1.05 -7.08
N PHE A 50 -7.43 -2.01 -6.49
CA PHE A 50 -8.70 -2.55 -6.99
C PHE A 50 -9.71 -2.50 -5.86
N ASN A 51 -10.97 -2.17 -6.17
CA ASN A 51 -12.04 -2.21 -5.19
C ASN A 51 -13.35 -2.76 -5.78
N GLY A 52 -14.21 -3.23 -4.90
CA GLY A 52 -15.53 -3.73 -5.26
C GLY A 52 -16.26 -4.26 -4.05
N VAL A 53 -17.54 -4.57 -4.24
CA VAL A 53 -18.33 -5.27 -3.23
C VAL A 53 -18.56 -6.69 -3.73
N VAL A 54 -17.99 -7.66 -3.01
CA VAL A 54 -18.15 -9.08 -3.32
C VAL A 54 -19.27 -9.68 -2.47
N PRO A 55 -19.86 -10.80 -2.91
CA PRO A 55 -20.96 -11.45 -2.19
C PRO A 55 -20.58 -11.90 -0.78
N CYS A 56 -21.55 -11.83 0.12
CA CYS A 56 -21.48 -12.31 1.49
C CYS A 56 -22.64 -13.29 1.74
N ALA A 57 -22.43 -14.29 2.61
CA ALA A 57 -23.43 -15.30 2.90
C ALA A 57 -24.51 -14.79 3.87
N ASP A 58 -24.14 -13.93 4.81
CA ASP A 58 -24.97 -13.48 5.94
C ASP A 58 -24.88 -11.96 6.20
N CYS A 59 -24.38 -11.20 5.21
CA CYS A 59 -24.33 -9.73 5.24
C CYS A 59 -24.69 -9.16 3.86
N SER A 60 -24.82 -7.83 3.74
CA SER A 60 -25.19 -7.19 2.47
C SER A 60 -24.11 -7.27 1.40
N GLY A 61 -22.87 -7.55 1.78
CA GLY A 61 -21.71 -7.67 0.91
C GLY A 61 -20.42 -7.43 1.67
N ILE A 62 -19.30 -7.67 1.01
CA ILE A 62 -17.97 -7.39 1.56
C ILE A 62 -17.32 -6.32 0.69
N GLU A 63 -17.25 -5.07 1.22
CA GLU A 63 -16.45 -4.03 0.58
C GLU A 63 -14.98 -4.46 0.63
N THR A 64 -14.40 -4.66 -0.53
CA THR A 64 -13.06 -5.22 -0.69
C THR A 64 -12.14 -4.22 -1.38
N THR A 65 -11.00 -3.90 -0.78
CA THR A 65 -9.94 -3.12 -1.39
C THR A 65 -8.68 -3.96 -1.43
N LEU A 66 -8.14 -4.19 -2.62
CA LEU A 66 -6.88 -4.90 -2.85
C LEU A 66 -5.84 -3.94 -3.42
N GLN A 67 -4.76 -3.74 -2.70
CA GLN A 67 -3.61 -2.96 -3.13
C GLN A 67 -2.46 -3.92 -3.46
N LEU A 68 -1.92 -3.81 -4.66
CA LEU A 68 -0.78 -4.57 -5.16
C LEU A 68 0.42 -3.62 -5.28
N GLY A 69 1.36 -3.72 -4.34
CA GLY A 69 2.57 -2.92 -4.31
C GLY A 69 3.56 -3.32 -5.41
N LYS A 70 4.35 -2.37 -5.88
CA LYS A 70 5.42 -2.59 -6.87
C LYS A 70 6.56 -3.47 -6.37
N ASP A 71 6.67 -3.64 -5.07
CA ASP A 71 7.65 -4.48 -4.36
C ASP A 71 7.21 -5.94 -4.22
N GLY A 72 6.01 -6.27 -4.72
CA GLY A 72 5.41 -7.60 -4.59
C GLY A 72 4.64 -7.83 -3.29
N ALA A 73 4.53 -6.83 -2.42
CA ALA A 73 3.65 -6.88 -1.25
C ALA A 73 2.20 -6.57 -1.62
N TYR A 74 1.24 -7.07 -0.86
CA TYR A 74 -0.16 -6.69 -0.98
C TYR A 74 -0.78 -6.32 0.37
N ILE A 75 -1.83 -5.51 0.30
CA ILE A 75 -2.76 -5.22 1.40
C ILE A 75 -4.16 -5.53 0.87
N LEU A 76 -4.89 -6.38 1.59
CA LEU A 76 -6.28 -6.70 1.32
C LEU A 76 -7.11 -6.27 2.52
N GLY A 77 -7.95 -5.26 2.35
CA GLY A 77 -8.91 -4.81 3.35
C GLY A 77 -10.32 -5.28 2.97
N GLN A 78 -11.05 -5.82 3.93
CA GLN A 78 -12.40 -6.35 3.76
C GLN A 78 -13.31 -5.83 4.86
N THR A 79 -14.35 -5.07 4.51
CA THR A 79 -15.38 -4.58 5.45
C THR A 79 -16.70 -5.28 5.16
N TYR A 80 -17.21 -6.01 6.14
CA TYR A 80 -18.50 -6.71 6.07
C TYR A 80 -19.63 -5.72 6.30
N LEU A 81 -20.39 -5.43 5.26
CA LEU A 81 -21.47 -4.44 5.29
C LEU A 81 -22.68 -4.98 6.06
N GLU A 82 -23.23 -4.13 6.94
CA GLU A 82 -24.39 -4.48 7.78
C GLU A 82 -24.16 -5.74 8.63
N ALA A 83 -22.90 -6.05 8.94
CA ALA A 83 -22.57 -7.13 9.85
C ALA A 83 -23.10 -6.82 11.28
N LYS A 84 -23.45 -7.86 12.01
CA LYS A 84 -23.94 -7.73 13.39
C LYS A 84 -22.82 -7.45 14.40
N SER A 85 -21.56 -7.61 13.99
CA SER A 85 -20.38 -7.38 14.82
C SER A 85 -19.96 -5.91 14.75
N GLU A 86 -19.53 -5.35 15.87
CA GLU A 86 -18.88 -4.03 15.91
C GLU A 86 -17.54 -4.02 15.15
N GLU A 87 -16.80 -5.13 15.24
CA GLU A 87 -15.58 -5.36 14.45
C GLU A 87 -15.97 -6.06 13.16
N ASN A 88 -16.02 -5.30 12.08
CA ASN A 88 -16.45 -5.77 10.77
C ASN A 88 -15.43 -5.54 9.64
N THR A 89 -14.23 -5.03 9.98
CA THR A 89 -13.16 -4.77 9.02
C THR A 89 -11.95 -5.62 9.35
N PHE A 90 -11.44 -6.34 8.36
CA PHE A 90 -10.32 -7.26 8.48
C PHE A 90 -9.28 -6.95 7.41
N PHE A 91 -8.01 -7.15 7.78
CA PHE A 91 -6.89 -6.94 6.88
C PHE A 91 -6.09 -8.23 6.71
N ASP A 92 -5.62 -8.46 5.49
CA ASP A 92 -4.70 -9.54 5.17
C ASP A 92 -3.54 -8.98 4.34
N THR A 93 -2.33 -9.44 4.62
CA THR A 93 -1.09 -8.97 3.98
C THR A 93 -0.20 -10.13 3.60
N GLY A 94 0.69 -9.89 2.67
CA GLY A 94 1.66 -10.88 2.22
C GLY A 94 2.27 -10.49 0.89
N ASN A 95 2.57 -11.51 0.08
CA ASN A 95 3.19 -11.31 -1.23
C ASN A 95 2.24 -11.69 -2.36
N TRP A 96 2.39 -11.04 -3.49
CA TRP A 96 1.62 -11.36 -4.69
C TRP A 96 2.53 -11.57 -5.91
N VAL A 97 2.07 -12.42 -6.81
CA VAL A 97 2.74 -12.70 -8.10
C VAL A 97 1.70 -12.89 -9.21
N ILE A 98 2.12 -12.65 -10.45
CA ILE A 98 1.32 -13.01 -11.62
C ILE A 98 1.77 -14.38 -12.13
N GLN A 99 0.82 -15.30 -12.29
CA GLN A 99 1.03 -16.61 -12.90
C GLN A 99 0.09 -16.76 -14.11
N GLY A 100 0.60 -16.53 -15.29
CA GLY A 100 -0.20 -16.44 -16.52
C GLY A 100 -1.18 -15.26 -16.47
N LYS A 101 -2.47 -15.53 -16.42
CA LYS A 101 -3.54 -14.51 -16.26
C LYS A 101 -4.09 -14.44 -14.82
N LYS A 102 -3.44 -15.07 -13.86
CA LYS A 102 -3.87 -15.08 -12.47
C LYS A 102 -2.95 -14.22 -11.61
N VAL A 103 -3.53 -13.44 -10.72
CA VAL A 103 -2.86 -12.84 -9.57
C VAL A 103 -3.03 -13.81 -8.41
N VAL A 104 -1.92 -14.23 -7.83
CA VAL A 104 -1.87 -15.14 -6.69
C VAL A 104 -1.35 -14.36 -5.50
N LEU A 105 -2.17 -14.23 -4.47
CA LEU A 105 -1.79 -13.68 -3.17
C LEU A 105 -1.34 -14.85 -2.29
N THR A 106 -0.30 -14.64 -1.51
CA THR A 106 0.13 -15.60 -0.47
C THR A 106 0.34 -14.83 0.82
N ASN A 107 -0.48 -15.10 1.83
CA ASN A 107 -0.39 -14.40 3.10
C ASN A 107 0.75 -14.94 3.98
N GLN A 108 0.93 -14.34 5.16
CA GLN A 108 1.99 -14.72 6.08
C GLN A 108 1.88 -16.17 6.59
N ASP A 109 0.67 -16.74 6.63
CA ASP A 109 0.42 -18.15 6.99
C ASP A 109 0.61 -19.12 5.81
N GLY A 110 0.97 -18.62 4.63
CA GLY A 110 1.11 -19.41 3.41
C GLY A 110 -0.21 -19.75 2.72
N LYS A 111 -1.35 -19.22 3.19
CA LYS A 111 -2.64 -19.37 2.51
C LYS A 111 -2.65 -18.59 1.22
N LYS A 112 -3.32 -19.13 0.20
CA LYS A 112 -3.40 -18.52 -1.11
C LYS A 112 -4.80 -18.06 -1.44
N SER A 113 -4.89 -16.87 -2.06
CA SER A 113 -6.08 -16.34 -2.70
C SER A 113 -5.78 -16.06 -4.16
N TYR A 114 -6.77 -16.25 -5.03
CA TYR A 114 -6.58 -16.22 -6.46
C TYR A 114 -7.55 -15.25 -7.12
N TYR A 115 -7.04 -14.48 -8.09
CA TYR A 115 -7.83 -13.58 -8.91
C TYR A 115 -7.49 -13.80 -10.37
N GLN A 116 -8.48 -13.76 -11.25
CA GLN A 116 -8.31 -13.78 -12.69
C GLN A 116 -8.21 -12.34 -13.19
N MET A 117 -7.18 -12.03 -13.95
CA MET A 117 -7.11 -10.76 -14.69
C MET A 117 -8.13 -10.79 -15.84
N LYS A 118 -9.04 -9.82 -15.85
CA LYS A 118 -10.05 -9.61 -16.87
C LYS A 118 -10.02 -8.15 -17.30
N ASP A 119 -9.54 -7.89 -18.48
CA ASP A 119 -9.23 -6.55 -18.94
C ASP A 119 -8.28 -5.83 -17.93
N ASP A 120 -8.72 -4.72 -17.37
CA ASP A 120 -7.96 -3.99 -16.31
C ASP A 120 -8.41 -4.37 -14.90
N ASN A 121 -9.43 -5.23 -14.73
CA ASN A 121 -10.04 -5.62 -13.46
C ASN A 121 -9.55 -6.98 -12.97
N LEU A 122 -9.94 -7.34 -11.76
CA LEU A 122 -9.68 -8.63 -11.13
C LEU A 122 -10.98 -9.33 -10.78
N VAL A 123 -11.13 -10.60 -11.14
CA VAL A 123 -12.26 -11.44 -10.73
C VAL A 123 -11.77 -12.46 -9.72
N MET A 124 -12.37 -12.50 -8.53
CA MET A 124 -12.03 -13.45 -7.49
C MET A 124 -12.30 -14.88 -7.99
N LEU A 125 -11.41 -15.80 -7.66
CA LEU A 125 -11.51 -17.22 -7.95
C LEU A 125 -11.75 -17.99 -6.64
N ASP A 126 -12.11 -19.27 -6.77
CA ASP A 126 -12.25 -20.17 -5.63
C ASP A 126 -10.89 -20.52 -4.98
N ILE A 127 -10.92 -21.30 -3.91
CA ILE A 127 -9.72 -21.73 -3.16
C ILE A 127 -8.77 -22.61 -3.99
N ASN A 128 -9.20 -23.14 -5.12
CA ASN A 128 -8.42 -23.94 -6.06
C ASN A 128 -7.95 -23.10 -7.26
N GLY A 129 -8.25 -21.80 -7.28
CA GLY A 129 -7.95 -20.91 -8.39
C GLY A 129 -8.81 -21.18 -9.63
N GLN A 130 -10.02 -21.71 -9.47
CA GLN A 130 -10.98 -21.91 -10.54
C GLN A 130 -12.09 -20.84 -10.51
N PRO A 131 -12.73 -20.57 -11.66
CA PRO A 131 -13.84 -19.62 -11.70
C PRO A 131 -15.00 -20.04 -10.77
N ILE A 132 -15.48 -19.11 -9.97
CA ILE A 132 -16.64 -19.31 -9.10
C ILE A 132 -17.89 -19.36 -9.98
N GLN A 133 -18.62 -20.49 -9.92
CA GLN A 133 -19.88 -20.65 -10.65
C GLN A 133 -21.01 -20.01 -9.86
N SER A 134 -21.31 -18.76 -10.16
CA SER A 134 -22.32 -17.97 -9.46
C SER A 134 -22.89 -16.88 -10.37
N GLN A 135 -24.11 -16.42 -10.08
CA GLN A 135 -24.71 -15.25 -10.72
C GLN A 135 -24.33 -13.92 -10.04
N PHE A 136 -23.63 -13.98 -8.92
CA PHE A 136 -23.20 -12.80 -8.19
C PHE A 136 -21.90 -12.21 -8.77
N ASN A 137 -21.66 -10.94 -8.48
CA ASN A 137 -20.47 -10.23 -8.93
C ASN A 137 -19.30 -10.48 -7.96
N TYR A 138 -18.19 -11.00 -8.49
CA TYR A 138 -16.92 -11.21 -7.78
C TYR A 138 -15.79 -10.32 -8.36
N GLU A 139 -16.15 -9.30 -9.13
CA GLU A 139 -15.20 -8.43 -9.81
C GLU A 139 -14.77 -7.28 -8.91
N LEU A 140 -13.47 -7.03 -8.84
CA LEU A 140 -12.86 -5.83 -8.26
C LEU A 140 -12.41 -4.96 -9.42
N GLU A 141 -12.93 -3.73 -9.47
CA GLU A 141 -12.60 -2.76 -10.49
C GLU A 141 -11.27 -2.07 -10.16
N LYS A 142 -10.43 -1.88 -11.18
CA LYS A 142 -9.22 -1.08 -11.04
C LYS A 142 -9.56 0.36 -10.68
N VAL A 143 -8.97 0.81 -9.59
CA VAL A 143 -9.12 2.20 -9.16
C VAL A 143 -8.30 3.11 -10.08
N ILE A 144 -8.96 4.13 -10.63
CA ILE A 144 -8.34 5.17 -11.45
C ILE A 144 -8.53 6.53 -10.76
N PRO A 145 -7.57 7.46 -10.90
CA PRO A 145 -7.73 8.81 -10.39
C PRO A 145 -9.00 9.47 -10.93
N LYS A 146 -9.75 10.13 -10.05
CA LYS A 146 -10.95 10.88 -10.39
C LYS A 146 -11.04 12.14 -9.56
N LYS A 147 -11.99 13.02 -9.89
CA LYS A 147 -12.29 14.18 -9.07
C LYS A 147 -12.89 13.71 -7.73
N LEU A 148 -12.24 14.09 -6.65
CA LEU A 148 -12.70 13.91 -5.27
C LEU A 148 -12.98 15.28 -4.67
N VAL A 149 -14.03 15.36 -3.84
CA VAL A 149 -14.48 16.59 -3.22
C VAL A 149 -14.62 16.35 -1.72
N GLY A 150 -13.97 17.22 -0.94
CA GLY A 150 -13.93 17.06 0.51
C GLY A 150 -13.50 18.32 1.23
N GLU A 151 -13.30 18.16 2.52
CA GLU A 151 -12.65 19.14 3.39
C GLU A 151 -11.30 18.56 3.83
N TYR A 152 -10.26 19.34 3.68
CA TYR A 152 -8.89 18.97 4.08
C TYR A 152 -8.46 19.84 5.24
N SER A 153 -7.85 19.22 6.24
CA SER A 153 -7.18 19.90 7.35
C SER A 153 -5.77 19.34 7.52
N TYR A 154 -4.85 20.21 7.93
CA TYR A 154 -3.47 19.85 8.23
C TYR A 154 -3.02 20.54 9.51
N PHE A 155 -2.48 19.74 10.45
CA PHE A 155 -1.90 20.24 11.70
C PHE A 155 -0.89 19.25 12.26
N ALA A 156 0.29 19.71 12.62
CA ALA A 156 1.32 18.93 13.32
C ALA A 156 1.58 17.55 12.66
N ASP A 157 1.84 17.56 11.35
CA ASP A 157 2.09 16.38 10.51
C ASP A 157 0.90 15.40 10.35
N SER A 158 -0.25 15.76 10.89
CA SER A 158 -1.50 15.04 10.66
C SER A 158 -2.32 15.73 9.58
N ALA A 159 -2.68 14.99 8.55
CA ALA A 159 -3.48 15.46 7.43
C ALA A 159 -4.70 14.58 7.25
N ILE A 160 -5.89 15.18 7.26
CA ILE A 160 -7.16 14.48 7.11
C ILE A 160 -7.93 15.06 5.93
N PHE A 161 -8.44 14.18 5.09
CA PHE A 161 -9.41 14.50 4.05
C PHE A 161 -10.76 13.88 4.42
N THR A 162 -11.79 14.72 4.56
CA THR A 162 -13.16 14.27 4.83
C THR A 162 -13.96 14.36 3.54
N GLU A 163 -14.41 13.22 3.00
CA GLU A 163 -15.23 13.21 1.78
C GLU A 163 -16.59 13.88 2.01
N CYS A 164 -16.97 14.82 1.16
CA CYS A 164 -18.21 15.59 1.32
C CYS A 164 -19.47 14.74 1.29
N ARG A 165 -19.53 13.71 0.44
CA ARG A 165 -20.74 12.92 0.21
C ARG A 165 -21.05 11.95 1.34
N THR A 166 -20.05 11.29 1.88
CA THR A 166 -20.21 10.24 2.89
C THR A 166 -19.81 10.67 4.29
N GLY A 167 -19.00 11.74 4.42
CA GLY A 167 -18.35 12.13 5.67
C GLY A 167 -17.23 11.20 6.11
N LYS A 168 -16.84 10.22 5.26
CA LYS A 168 -15.76 9.29 5.57
C LYS A 168 -14.43 10.03 5.64
N LEU A 169 -13.63 9.68 6.65
CA LEU A 169 -12.31 10.24 6.90
C LEU A 169 -11.25 9.40 6.18
N TYR A 170 -10.27 10.08 5.61
CA TYR A 170 -9.12 9.47 4.95
C TYR A 170 -7.84 10.13 5.43
N ASP A 171 -6.83 9.33 5.77
CA ASP A 171 -5.48 9.84 5.95
C ASP A 171 -4.97 10.46 4.64
N ALA A 172 -4.40 11.64 4.73
CA ALA A 172 -3.89 12.39 3.60
C ALA A 172 -2.41 12.82 3.78
N SER A 173 -1.70 12.23 4.72
CA SER A 173 -0.36 12.66 5.16
C SER A 173 0.74 12.53 4.11
N GLU A 174 0.61 11.63 3.11
CA GLU A 174 1.60 11.51 2.02
C GLU A 174 1.38 12.46 0.83
N ASN A 175 0.52 13.46 0.96
CA ASN A 175 0.18 14.37 -0.14
C ASN A 175 0.84 15.73 0.04
N ILE A 176 2.14 15.83 -0.18
CA ILE A 176 2.92 17.05 0.02
C ILE A 176 2.39 18.25 -0.79
N ASP A 177 1.84 18.02 -1.98
CA ASP A 177 1.30 19.11 -2.80
C ASP A 177 -0.04 19.60 -2.25
N LEU A 178 -0.80 18.74 -1.57
CA LEU A 178 -2.04 19.10 -0.89
C LEU A 178 -1.74 19.95 0.36
N GLU A 179 -0.73 19.57 1.14
CA GLU A 179 -0.22 20.36 2.26
C GLU A 179 0.29 21.75 1.81
N ARG A 180 1.10 21.78 0.77
CA ARG A 180 1.59 23.03 0.17
C ARG A 180 0.44 23.92 -0.34
N GLY A 181 -0.57 23.30 -0.95
CA GLY A 181 -1.78 23.97 -1.43
C GLY A 181 -2.58 24.59 -0.29
N TYR A 182 -2.74 23.88 0.82
CA TYR A 182 -3.41 24.34 2.04
C TYR A 182 -2.69 25.55 2.65
N SER A 183 -1.38 25.46 2.83
CA SER A 183 -0.53 26.55 3.33
C SER A 183 -0.56 27.78 2.41
N LYS A 184 -0.45 27.57 1.09
CA LYS A 184 -0.52 28.64 0.08
C LYS A 184 -1.86 29.35 0.06
N ALA A 185 -2.93 28.62 0.33
CA ALA A 185 -4.26 29.18 0.49
C ALA A 185 -4.42 30.02 1.78
N ARG A 186 -3.40 30.05 2.66
CA ARG A 186 -3.40 30.80 3.93
C ARG A 186 -4.61 30.42 4.81
N ILE A 187 -4.84 29.13 4.95
CA ILE A 187 -5.81 28.55 5.86
C ILE A 187 -5.14 28.35 7.21
N GLU A 188 -5.83 28.67 8.29
CA GLU A 188 -5.31 28.44 9.64
C GLU A 188 -5.12 26.93 9.88
N ALA A 189 -4.00 26.56 10.50
CA ALA A 189 -3.65 25.18 10.74
C ALA A 189 -4.73 24.43 11.53
N GLY A 190 -5.10 23.27 11.06
CA GLY A 190 -6.15 22.43 11.66
C GLY A 190 -7.59 22.81 11.27
N ILE A 191 -7.82 23.95 10.59
CA ILE A 191 -9.16 24.34 10.15
C ILE A 191 -9.52 23.62 8.85
N PRO A 192 -10.60 22.81 8.82
CA PRO A 192 -11.05 22.15 7.60
C PRO A 192 -11.38 23.17 6.50
N ALA A 193 -10.93 22.90 5.30
CA ALA A 193 -11.18 23.75 4.14
C ALA A 193 -11.62 22.92 2.94
N TYR A 194 -12.66 23.39 2.29
CA TYR A 194 -13.17 22.74 1.08
C TYR A 194 -12.08 22.66 0.01
N VAL A 195 -11.95 21.47 -0.56
CA VAL A 195 -10.99 21.19 -1.60
C VAL A 195 -11.55 20.22 -2.64
N GLU A 196 -11.22 20.48 -3.89
CA GLU A 196 -11.38 19.54 -4.99
C GLU A 196 -9.99 19.04 -5.40
N ILE A 197 -9.83 17.74 -5.47
CA ILE A 197 -8.58 17.11 -5.89
C ILE A 197 -8.84 16.08 -6.99
N GLU A 198 -7.82 15.82 -7.80
CA GLU A 198 -7.75 14.63 -8.61
C GLU A 198 -6.91 13.59 -7.86
N GLY A 199 -7.50 12.41 -7.65
CA GLY A 199 -6.88 11.38 -6.83
C GLY A 199 -7.72 10.12 -6.70
N TYR A 200 -7.32 9.25 -5.79
CA TYR A 200 -8.01 7.99 -5.51
C TYR A 200 -7.89 7.60 -4.03
N TYR A 201 -8.79 6.72 -3.60
CA TYR A 201 -8.76 6.14 -2.26
C TYR A 201 -8.00 4.81 -2.26
N THR A 202 -7.30 4.54 -1.16
CA THR A 202 -6.48 3.34 -0.96
C THR A 202 -6.40 2.99 0.53
N LEU A 203 -5.52 2.05 0.88
CA LEU A 203 -5.18 1.67 2.25
C LEU A 203 -3.72 2.00 2.54
N ARG A 204 -3.41 2.27 3.79
CA ARG A 204 -2.05 2.49 4.29
C ARG A 204 -1.84 1.83 5.63
N PRO A 205 -0.60 1.43 5.96
CA PRO A 205 -0.27 1.03 7.33
C PRO A 205 -0.65 2.14 8.31
N SER A 206 -1.39 1.78 9.36
CA SER A 206 -1.69 2.66 10.47
C SER A 206 -0.48 2.85 11.38
N MET A 207 -0.56 3.82 12.29
CA MET A 207 0.42 3.93 13.38
C MET A 207 0.29 2.78 14.39
N GLU A 208 -0.83 2.08 14.41
CA GLU A 208 -1.05 0.88 15.23
C GLU A 208 -0.64 -0.37 14.44
N ASP A 209 0.21 -1.21 15.05
CA ASP A 209 0.74 -2.41 14.42
C ASP A 209 -0.38 -3.36 13.94
N GLY A 210 -0.28 -3.76 12.67
CA GLY A 210 -1.23 -4.70 12.05
C GLY A 210 -2.54 -4.08 11.58
N LEU A 211 -2.76 -2.78 11.80
CA LEU A 211 -3.93 -2.05 11.29
C LEU A 211 -3.60 -1.24 10.04
N PHE A 212 -4.64 -0.88 9.30
CA PHE A 212 -4.56 -0.05 8.10
C PHE A 212 -5.64 1.01 8.13
N ASP A 213 -5.26 2.20 7.70
CA ASP A 213 -6.16 3.34 7.58
C ASP A 213 -6.65 3.50 6.14
N ASN A 214 -7.88 3.99 5.99
CA ASN A 214 -8.32 4.50 4.70
C ASN A 214 -7.51 5.75 4.38
N ALA A 215 -6.93 5.81 3.19
CA ALA A 215 -6.09 6.91 2.75
C ALA A 215 -6.55 7.48 1.42
N VAL A 216 -6.18 8.73 1.15
CA VAL A 216 -6.36 9.39 -0.14
C VAL A 216 -5.01 9.72 -0.74
N ILE A 217 -4.84 9.44 -2.03
CA ILE A 217 -3.68 9.83 -2.83
C ILE A 217 -4.11 10.90 -3.82
N GLN A 218 -3.52 12.06 -3.71
CA GLN A 218 -3.67 13.13 -4.68
C GLN A 218 -2.67 12.91 -5.82
N THR A 219 -3.13 12.98 -7.07
CA THR A 219 -2.30 12.70 -8.25
C THR A 219 -2.25 13.82 -9.28
N GLY A 220 -3.18 14.75 -9.23
CA GLY A 220 -3.34 15.78 -10.25
C GLY A 220 -3.74 17.13 -9.68
N LYS A 221 -4.79 17.72 -10.22
CA LYS A 221 -5.23 19.07 -9.87
C LYS A 221 -5.70 19.20 -8.42
N ILE A 222 -5.39 20.33 -7.80
CA ILE A 222 -5.83 20.72 -6.46
C ILE A 222 -6.47 22.11 -6.55
N ARG A 223 -7.66 22.27 -5.96
CA ARG A 223 -8.33 23.56 -5.87
C ARG A 223 -8.98 23.75 -4.50
N PHE A 224 -8.38 24.58 -3.66
CA PHE A 224 -8.99 25.03 -2.42
C PHE A 224 -10.01 26.17 -2.67
N ASP A 225 -11.12 26.16 -1.95
CA ASP A 225 -12.12 27.24 -1.97
C ASP A 225 -12.57 27.57 -0.54
N LYS A 226 -12.10 28.72 -0.03
CA LYS A 226 -12.42 29.19 1.34
C LYS A 226 -13.89 29.56 1.56
N LYS A 227 -14.64 29.76 0.48
CA LYS A 227 -16.06 30.20 0.55
C LYS A 227 -17.00 29.01 0.41
N ALA A 228 -16.49 27.87 -0.07
CA ALA A 228 -17.25 26.64 -0.19
C ALA A 228 -17.15 25.79 1.08
N SER A 229 -18.11 24.92 1.28
CA SER A 229 -18.13 23.89 2.32
C SER A 229 -18.86 22.67 1.79
N CYS A 230 -18.65 21.50 2.41
CA CYS A 230 -19.50 20.37 2.15
C CYS A 230 -20.94 20.70 2.58
N THR A 231 -21.88 20.64 1.65
CA THR A 231 -23.31 20.64 2.01
C THR A 231 -23.61 19.35 2.75
N LYS A 232 -23.96 19.44 4.03
CA LYS A 232 -24.49 18.28 4.77
C LYS A 232 -25.85 17.96 4.15
N ASN A 233 -25.95 16.82 3.45
CA ASN A 233 -27.21 16.22 3.06
C ASN A 233 -27.88 15.55 4.25
#